data_586c90109e6e5408323f62aed8d0935f
#
_entry.id   586c90109e6e5408323f62aed8d0935f
#
_cell.length_a   1.000
_cell.length_b   1.000
_cell.length_c   1.000
_cell.angle_alpha   90.00
_cell.angle_beta   90.00
_cell.angle_gamma   90.00
#
_symmetry.space_group_name_H-M   'P 1'
#
loop_
_entity.id
_entity.type
_entity.pdbx_description
1 polymer ?
#
loop_
_entity_poly.entity_id
_entity_poly.type
_entity_poly.pdbx_seq_one_letter_code
_entity_poly.pdbx_strand_id
1 'polypeptide(L)'
;MREFFVARIRSGKTYVDTRGQKLYITPTTIEQDVLSLNIYMDAYNEAYLEDVMTEDDMLNWMYEHGIWTIEDDKQIKGIEKDLEKLRKEIYLNRNIDSTRETIRLYIRAATEALEKMYARKLEYRHNTCEGVGETARDLWRVEQCTYNIDGSLYDFAETDQRSVLNLWRTAMHSETEIRDFVRTEPWKSLWSLKDTNQYKLFDNNGQATQSQKAMLIWAQIYDNIQQSMDCPEDFVIEDDDLLDGWFIKQGEDRKRDKAQSDFEASTNENIKNSDEIFVVSQNDRHRENIENMNTPGAQFIKKQRDMKLKRRHDSGAEGALQAGSFQDEKLKMVTQSNQMFKGKFRGG
;
A
#
# COMPACT_ATOMS: atom_id res chain seq x y z
N MET A 1 -14.76 -27.69 -2.09
CA MET A 1 -14.69 -26.62 -1.07
C MET A 1 -14.68 -25.23 -1.70
N ARG A 2 -13.86 -24.95 -2.72
CA ARG A 2 -13.79 -23.63 -3.42
C ARG A 2 -15.13 -23.15 -3.96
N GLU A 3 -15.91 -24.02 -4.64
CA GLU A 3 -17.25 -23.70 -5.13
C GLU A 3 -18.17 -23.15 -4.02
N PHE A 4 -18.09 -23.75 -2.84
CA PHE A 4 -18.86 -23.30 -1.68
C PHE A 4 -18.44 -21.89 -1.25
N PHE A 5 -17.15 -21.60 -1.16
CA PHE A 5 -16.67 -20.27 -0.79
C PHE A 5 -17.02 -19.21 -1.84
N VAL A 6 -16.82 -19.52 -3.13
CA VAL A 6 -17.21 -18.61 -4.22
C VAL A 6 -18.72 -18.35 -4.21
N ALA A 7 -19.56 -19.38 -4.02
CA ALA A 7 -21.01 -19.21 -3.91
C ALA A 7 -21.40 -18.35 -2.70
N ARG A 8 -20.71 -18.54 -1.57
CA ARG A 8 -20.92 -17.75 -0.34
C ARG A 8 -20.57 -16.28 -0.57
N ILE A 9 -19.41 -15.98 -1.16
CA ILE A 9 -19.01 -14.61 -1.50
C ILE A 9 -20.00 -13.99 -2.48
N ARG A 10 -20.42 -14.74 -3.53
CA ARG A 10 -21.40 -14.26 -4.51
C ARG A 10 -22.74 -13.90 -3.87
N SER A 11 -23.19 -14.65 -2.88
CA SER A 11 -24.44 -14.35 -2.17
C SER A 11 -24.38 -13.07 -1.33
N GLY A 12 -23.18 -12.55 -1.06
CA GLY A 12 -22.97 -11.39 -0.16
C GLY A 12 -23.27 -11.68 1.31
N LYS A 13 -23.57 -12.94 1.67
CA LYS A 13 -23.94 -13.34 3.03
C LYS A 13 -22.75 -13.93 3.76
N THR A 14 -22.46 -13.44 4.94
CA THR A 14 -21.47 -14.03 5.84
C THR A 14 -22.17 -14.90 6.86
N TYR A 15 -21.95 -16.22 6.79
CA TYR A 15 -22.55 -17.16 7.73
C TYR A 15 -21.68 -17.30 8.97
N VAL A 16 -22.29 -17.21 10.14
CA VAL A 16 -21.65 -17.39 11.45
C VAL A 16 -22.45 -18.38 12.29
N ASP A 17 -21.75 -19.09 13.17
CA ASP A 17 -22.37 -20.02 14.13
C ASP A 17 -22.14 -19.48 15.53
N THR A 18 -23.22 -19.18 16.25
CA THR A 18 -23.19 -18.74 17.64
C THR A 18 -23.96 -19.72 18.51
N ARG A 19 -23.27 -20.43 19.39
CA ARG A 19 -23.85 -21.42 20.33
C ARG A 19 -24.73 -22.49 19.66
N GLY A 20 -24.37 -22.92 18.43
CA GLY A 20 -25.15 -23.90 17.65
C GLY A 20 -26.32 -23.29 16.85
N GLN A 21 -26.53 -21.99 16.94
CA GLN A 21 -27.48 -21.26 16.10
C GLN A 21 -26.74 -20.66 14.91
N LYS A 22 -27.21 -21.01 13.71
CA LYS A 22 -26.63 -20.51 12.45
C LYS A 22 -27.33 -19.22 12.07
N LEU A 23 -26.53 -18.18 11.89
CA LEU A 23 -26.96 -16.86 11.49
C LEU A 23 -26.28 -16.46 10.18
N TYR A 24 -26.81 -15.47 9.49
CA TYR A 24 -26.09 -14.83 8.40
C TYR A 24 -26.17 -13.31 8.51
N ILE A 25 -25.09 -12.65 8.12
CA ILE A 25 -24.96 -11.20 8.11
C ILE A 25 -24.94 -10.76 6.65
N THR A 26 -25.80 -9.79 6.31
CA THR A 26 -25.85 -9.17 4.97
C THR A 26 -25.03 -7.90 4.93
N PRO A 27 -24.60 -7.45 3.74
CA PRO A 27 -24.07 -6.09 3.62
C PRO A 27 -25.15 -5.05 3.90
N THR A 28 -24.72 -3.90 4.42
CA THR A 28 -25.57 -2.74 4.64
C THR A 28 -26.17 -2.21 3.33
N THR A 29 -27.37 -1.68 3.38
CA THR A 29 -27.92 -0.82 2.31
C THR A 29 -27.28 0.56 2.37
N ILE A 30 -27.45 1.37 1.31
CA ILE A 30 -26.96 2.76 1.30
C ILE A 30 -27.59 3.56 2.45
N GLU A 31 -28.87 3.37 2.70
CA GLU A 31 -29.56 4.04 3.80
C GLU A 31 -29.01 3.62 5.16
N GLN A 32 -28.79 2.33 5.38
CA GLN A 32 -28.15 1.82 6.59
C GLN A 32 -26.73 2.33 6.76
N ASP A 33 -25.97 2.50 5.68
CA ASP A 33 -24.62 3.08 5.76
C ASP A 33 -24.66 4.55 6.21
N VAL A 34 -25.59 5.34 5.69
CA VAL A 34 -25.78 6.74 6.13
C VAL A 34 -26.17 6.80 7.60
N LEU A 35 -27.14 5.96 8.03
CA LEU A 35 -27.52 5.88 9.43
C LEU A 35 -26.37 5.43 10.32
N SER A 36 -25.60 4.45 9.90
CA SER A 36 -24.41 3.98 10.64
C SER A 36 -23.34 5.06 10.81
N LEU A 37 -23.23 6.00 9.84
CA LEU A 37 -22.35 7.15 9.97
C LEU A 37 -22.85 8.14 11.03
N ASN A 38 -24.15 8.36 11.13
CA ASN A 38 -24.72 9.20 12.20
C ASN A 38 -24.44 8.58 13.58
N ILE A 39 -24.64 7.25 13.72
CA ILE A 39 -24.30 6.54 14.97
C ILE A 39 -22.82 6.72 15.33
N TYR A 40 -21.93 6.62 14.34
CA TYR A 40 -20.50 6.91 14.56
C TYR A 40 -20.27 8.33 15.07
N MET A 41 -20.86 9.33 14.40
CA MET A 41 -20.68 10.74 14.75
C MET A 41 -21.25 11.08 16.13
N ASP A 42 -22.41 10.52 16.47
CA ASP A 42 -23.04 10.73 17.78
C ASP A 42 -22.16 10.14 18.89
N ALA A 43 -21.70 8.89 18.75
CA ALA A 43 -20.83 8.25 19.73
C ALA A 43 -19.46 8.93 19.83
N TYR A 44 -18.88 9.38 18.70
CA TYR A 44 -17.66 10.16 18.69
C TYR A 44 -17.81 11.48 19.45
N ASN A 45 -18.88 12.24 19.17
CA ASN A 45 -19.13 13.52 19.80
C ASN A 45 -19.40 13.37 21.30
N GLU A 46 -20.15 12.34 21.70
CA GLU A 46 -20.38 12.03 23.11
C GLU A 46 -19.06 11.73 23.84
N ALA A 47 -18.23 10.85 23.27
CA ALA A 47 -16.91 10.55 23.82
C ALA A 47 -16.01 11.79 23.90
N TYR A 48 -16.03 12.66 22.87
CA TYR A 48 -15.27 13.90 22.87
C TYR A 48 -15.74 14.88 23.97
N LEU A 49 -17.05 14.97 24.22
CA LEU A 49 -17.60 15.78 25.29
C LEU A 49 -17.29 15.23 26.70
N GLU A 50 -17.01 13.94 26.80
CA GLU A 50 -16.57 13.27 28.03
C GLU A 50 -15.03 13.29 28.20
N ASP A 51 -14.32 14.16 27.48
CA ASP A 51 -12.85 14.30 27.49
C ASP A 51 -12.08 13.02 27.13
N VAL A 52 -12.65 12.13 26.30
CA VAL A 52 -11.95 11.02 25.72
C VAL A 52 -10.96 11.55 24.67
N MET A 53 -9.74 11.04 24.65
CA MET A 53 -8.71 11.45 23.70
C MET A 53 -9.06 11.06 22.27
N THR A 54 -8.67 11.93 21.31
CA THR A 54 -8.65 11.55 19.88
C THR A 54 -7.49 10.61 19.59
N GLU A 55 -7.45 9.99 18.39
CA GLU A 55 -6.29 9.17 17.96
C GLU A 55 -4.99 9.98 17.98
N ASP A 56 -5.03 11.23 17.55
CA ASP A 56 -3.86 12.12 17.53
C ASP A 56 -3.41 12.47 18.95
N ASP A 57 -4.34 12.78 19.86
CA ASP A 57 -4.02 13.06 21.26
C ASP A 57 -3.45 11.83 21.96
N MET A 58 -4.03 10.64 21.71
CA MET A 58 -3.53 9.38 22.24
C MET A 58 -2.12 9.09 21.74
N LEU A 59 -1.85 9.30 20.47
CA LEU A 59 -0.51 9.11 19.89
C LEU A 59 0.50 10.08 20.52
N ASN A 60 0.13 11.35 20.70
CA ASN A 60 0.96 12.35 21.38
C ASN A 60 1.23 11.95 22.82
N TRP A 61 0.21 11.51 23.55
CA TRP A 61 0.34 10.99 24.90
C TRP A 61 1.30 9.79 24.97
N MET A 62 1.21 8.87 24.00
CA MET A 62 2.13 7.73 23.90
C MET A 62 3.58 8.17 23.68
N TYR A 63 3.82 9.21 22.89
CA TYR A 63 5.15 9.81 22.69
C TYR A 63 5.68 10.44 23.99
N GLU A 64 4.88 11.21 24.69
CA GLU A 64 5.27 11.88 25.93
C GLU A 64 5.64 10.89 27.06
N HIS A 65 4.94 9.75 27.10
CA HIS A 65 5.16 8.71 28.10
C HIS A 65 6.16 7.63 27.65
N GLY A 66 6.75 7.75 26.46
CA GLY A 66 7.74 6.81 25.94
C GLY A 66 7.18 5.42 25.64
N ILE A 67 5.86 5.28 25.52
CA ILE A 67 5.17 4.02 25.12
C ILE A 67 5.41 3.75 23.64
N TRP A 68 5.39 4.81 22.84
CA TRP A 68 5.70 4.82 21.42
C TRP A 68 6.71 5.94 21.13
N THR A 69 7.65 5.71 20.21
CA THR A 69 8.72 6.67 19.93
C THR A 69 8.86 6.97 18.45
N ILE A 70 9.51 8.08 18.10
CA ILE A 70 9.85 8.38 16.71
C ILE A 70 10.75 7.30 16.09
N GLU A 71 11.56 6.63 16.91
CA GLU A 71 12.40 5.52 16.44
C GLU A 71 11.55 4.29 16.07
N ASP A 72 10.45 4.02 16.79
CA ASP A 72 9.51 2.96 16.45
C ASP A 72 8.84 3.26 15.08
N ASP A 73 8.46 4.50 14.78
CA ASP A 73 7.94 4.88 13.46
C ASP A 73 8.99 4.74 12.35
N LYS A 74 10.25 5.08 12.63
CA LYS A 74 11.34 4.83 11.67
C LYS A 74 11.58 3.35 11.45
N GLN A 75 11.44 2.54 12.50
CA GLN A 75 11.57 1.08 12.41
C GLN A 75 10.47 0.48 11.55
N ILE A 76 9.20 0.89 11.71
CA ILE A 76 8.11 0.47 10.83
C ILE A 76 8.46 0.77 9.36
N LYS A 77 8.82 2.01 9.05
CA LYS A 77 9.20 2.43 7.69
C LYS A 77 10.42 1.64 7.16
N GLY A 78 11.34 1.28 8.05
CA GLY A 78 12.49 0.44 7.71
C GLY A 78 12.06 -0.97 7.30
N ILE A 79 11.21 -1.61 8.13
CA ILE A 79 10.69 -2.97 7.87
C ILE A 79 9.85 -2.99 6.58
N GLU A 80 8.98 -1.99 6.37
CA GLU A 80 8.18 -1.87 5.13
C GLU A 80 9.07 -1.81 3.88
N LYS A 81 10.12 -0.98 3.93
CA LYS A 81 11.09 -0.87 2.85
C LYS A 81 11.90 -2.14 2.62
N ASP A 82 12.23 -2.86 3.69
CA ASP A 82 12.94 -4.13 3.58
C ASP A 82 12.02 -5.24 3.05
N LEU A 83 10.73 -5.25 3.43
CA LEU A 83 9.72 -6.13 2.82
C LEU A 83 9.58 -5.88 1.31
N GLU A 84 9.53 -4.62 0.88
CA GLU A 84 9.50 -4.27 -0.55
C GLU A 84 10.73 -4.81 -1.29
N LYS A 85 11.92 -4.67 -0.70
CA LYS A 85 13.16 -5.23 -1.26
C LYS A 85 13.13 -6.76 -1.33
N LEU A 86 12.72 -7.43 -0.25
CA LEU A 86 12.64 -8.89 -0.18
C LEU A 86 11.65 -9.46 -1.21
N ARG A 87 10.47 -8.82 -1.37
CA ARG A 87 9.50 -9.18 -2.40
C ARG A 87 10.06 -9.01 -3.81
N LYS A 88 10.83 -7.97 -4.06
CA LYS A 88 11.54 -7.80 -5.34
C LYS A 88 12.63 -8.86 -5.53
N GLU A 89 13.41 -9.15 -4.49
CA GLU A 89 14.49 -10.14 -4.55
C GLU A 89 13.97 -11.55 -4.81
N ILE A 90 12.84 -11.94 -4.24
CA ILE A 90 12.25 -13.27 -4.50
C ILE A 90 11.89 -13.41 -5.99
N TYR A 91 11.33 -12.37 -6.61
CA TYR A 91 11.06 -12.36 -8.05
C TYR A 91 12.33 -12.42 -8.90
N LEU A 92 13.36 -11.66 -8.54
CA LEU A 92 14.64 -11.67 -9.26
C LEU A 92 15.35 -13.05 -9.20
N ASN A 93 15.15 -13.79 -8.11
CA ASN A 93 15.68 -15.13 -7.90
C ASN A 93 14.65 -16.24 -8.17
N ARG A 94 13.61 -15.97 -8.96
CA ARG A 94 12.47 -16.87 -9.17
C ARG A 94 12.81 -18.26 -9.68
N ASN A 95 13.97 -18.42 -10.29
CA ASN A 95 14.43 -19.69 -10.85
C ASN A 95 15.29 -20.53 -9.86
N ILE A 96 15.52 -20.03 -8.64
CA ILE A 96 16.39 -20.70 -7.64
C ILE A 96 15.57 -21.03 -6.40
N ASP A 97 15.08 -22.26 -6.29
CA ASP A 97 14.17 -22.70 -5.24
C ASP A 97 14.70 -22.49 -3.83
N SER A 98 15.96 -22.85 -3.56
CA SER A 98 16.57 -22.69 -2.24
C SER A 98 16.66 -21.24 -1.79
N THR A 99 16.92 -20.32 -2.73
CA THR A 99 16.97 -18.89 -2.46
C THR A 99 15.55 -18.35 -2.19
N ARG A 100 14.55 -18.77 -2.98
CA ARG A 100 13.15 -18.39 -2.75
C ARG A 100 12.67 -18.78 -1.37
N GLU A 101 12.91 -20.02 -0.94
CA GLU A 101 12.50 -20.49 0.38
C GLU A 101 13.17 -19.69 1.51
N THR A 102 14.45 -19.35 1.36
CA THR A 102 15.16 -18.53 2.34
C THR A 102 14.55 -17.12 2.40
N ILE A 103 14.28 -16.49 1.24
CA ILE A 103 13.66 -15.16 1.20
C ILE A 103 12.24 -15.18 1.80
N ARG A 104 11.44 -16.22 1.56
CA ARG A 104 10.13 -16.39 2.17
C ARG A 104 10.17 -16.43 3.70
N LEU A 105 11.19 -17.07 4.26
CA LEU A 105 11.37 -17.05 5.72
C LEU A 105 11.62 -15.63 6.23
N TYR A 106 12.42 -14.83 5.52
CA TYR A 106 12.65 -13.43 5.89
C TYR A 106 11.39 -12.57 5.70
N ILE A 107 10.63 -12.76 4.62
CA ILE A 107 9.34 -12.07 4.41
C ILE A 107 8.38 -12.36 5.57
N ARG A 108 8.20 -13.63 5.95
CA ARG A 108 7.33 -14.02 7.08
C ARG A 108 7.78 -13.38 8.39
N ALA A 109 9.07 -13.43 8.69
CA ALA A 109 9.62 -12.84 9.92
C ALA A 109 9.46 -11.31 9.94
N ALA A 110 9.67 -10.63 8.81
CA ALA A 110 9.48 -9.19 8.68
C ALA A 110 7.99 -8.80 8.78
N THR A 111 7.09 -9.58 8.17
CA THR A 111 5.64 -9.37 8.28
C THR A 111 5.16 -9.53 9.72
N GLU A 112 5.60 -10.58 10.41
CA GLU A 112 5.26 -10.80 11.82
C GLU A 112 5.79 -9.68 12.72
N ALA A 113 7.00 -9.20 12.47
CA ALA A 113 7.58 -8.06 13.19
C ALA A 113 6.76 -6.78 12.97
N LEU A 114 6.34 -6.52 11.71
CA LEU A 114 5.53 -5.38 11.35
C LEU A 114 4.14 -5.43 12.01
N GLU A 115 3.48 -6.59 11.99
CA GLU A 115 2.20 -6.81 12.67
C GLU A 115 2.28 -6.55 14.17
N LYS A 116 3.33 -7.02 14.83
CA LYS A 116 3.57 -6.76 16.25
C LYS A 116 3.75 -5.27 16.55
N MET A 117 4.47 -4.56 15.68
CA MET A 117 4.66 -3.11 15.84
C MET A 117 3.35 -2.34 15.64
N TYR A 118 2.57 -2.68 14.61
CA TYR A 118 1.26 -2.06 14.42
C TYR A 118 0.28 -2.40 15.54
N ALA A 119 0.27 -3.65 16.03
CA ALA A 119 -0.56 -4.04 17.17
C ALA A 119 -0.21 -3.19 18.41
N ARG A 120 1.08 -2.95 18.70
CA ARG A 120 1.52 -2.09 19.79
C ARG A 120 1.13 -0.61 19.56
N LYS A 121 1.27 -0.10 18.33
CA LYS A 121 0.91 1.28 17.99
C LYS A 121 -0.59 1.53 18.16
N LEU A 122 -1.41 0.54 17.84
CA LEU A 122 -2.88 0.63 17.85
C LEU A 122 -3.50 0.07 19.15
N GLU A 123 -2.69 -0.30 20.14
CA GLU A 123 -3.15 -0.96 21.37
C GLU A 123 -4.26 -0.17 22.08
N TYR A 124 -4.12 1.16 22.14
CA TYR A 124 -5.06 2.03 22.84
C TYR A 124 -6.12 2.65 21.93
N ARG A 125 -6.13 2.32 20.65
CA ARG A 125 -7.06 2.91 19.66
C ARG A 125 -8.53 2.73 20.05
N HIS A 126 -8.88 1.61 20.68
CA HIS A 126 -10.24 1.35 21.10
C HIS A 126 -10.75 2.27 22.22
N ASN A 127 -9.84 3.00 22.89
CA ASN A 127 -10.15 3.97 23.95
C ASN A 127 -10.13 5.42 23.42
N THR A 128 -10.07 5.63 22.11
CA THR A 128 -10.15 6.95 21.48
C THR A 128 -11.56 7.28 21.03
N CYS A 129 -11.86 8.53 20.78
CA CYS A 129 -13.15 8.96 20.22
C CYS A 129 -13.48 8.21 18.93
N GLU A 130 -12.48 8.04 18.04
CA GLU A 130 -12.62 7.29 16.79
C GLU A 130 -12.92 5.81 17.05
N GLY A 131 -12.21 5.18 17.98
CA GLY A 131 -12.42 3.79 18.36
C GLY A 131 -13.80 3.51 18.99
N VAL A 132 -14.29 4.43 19.81
CA VAL A 132 -15.63 4.39 20.39
C VAL A 132 -16.68 4.52 19.27
N GLY A 133 -16.53 5.51 18.39
CA GLY A 133 -17.43 5.73 17.25
C GLY A 133 -17.48 4.53 16.30
N GLU A 134 -16.31 3.96 15.94
CA GLU A 134 -16.22 2.75 15.11
C GLU A 134 -16.90 1.55 15.76
N THR A 135 -16.69 1.37 17.06
CA THR A 135 -17.31 0.27 17.81
C THR A 135 -18.83 0.41 17.82
N ALA A 136 -19.35 1.60 18.11
CA ALA A 136 -20.80 1.87 18.10
C ALA A 136 -21.40 1.60 16.71
N ARG A 137 -20.75 2.10 15.65
CA ARG A 137 -21.16 1.86 14.27
C ARG A 137 -21.18 0.37 13.90
N ASP A 138 -20.13 -0.36 14.24
CA ASP A 138 -20.01 -1.77 13.88
C ASP A 138 -21.01 -2.63 14.65
N LEU A 139 -21.27 -2.34 15.92
CA LEU A 139 -22.29 -3.02 16.72
C LEU A 139 -23.69 -2.76 16.15
N TRP A 140 -24.00 -1.52 15.81
CA TRP A 140 -25.27 -1.16 15.18
C TRP A 140 -25.46 -1.88 13.83
N ARG A 141 -24.40 -1.95 12.99
CA ARG A 141 -24.45 -2.70 11.72
C ARG A 141 -24.72 -4.18 11.94
N VAL A 142 -24.08 -4.79 12.92
CA VAL A 142 -24.33 -6.20 13.27
C VAL A 142 -25.79 -6.39 13.68
N GLU A 143 -26.33 -5.51 14.51
CA GLU A 143 -27.73 -5.57 14.95
C GLU A 143 -28.72 -5.47 13.78
N GLN A 144 -28.49 -4.52 12.86
CA GLN A 144 -29.42 -4.27 11.75
C GLN A 144 -29.26 -5.25 10.56
N CYS A 145 -28.16 -5.96 10.47
CA CYS A 145 -27.83 -6.78 9.30
C CYS A 145 -27.71 -8.28 9.60
N THR A 146 -27.95 -8.70 10.84
CA THR A 146 -27.91 -10.13 11.22
C THR A 146 -29.31 -10.75 11.16
N TYR A 147 -29.39 -11.87 10.48
CA TYR A 147 -30.64 -12.59 10.24
C TYR A 147 -30.53 -14.05 10.65
N ASN A 148 -31.65 -14.62 11.07
CA ASN A 148 -31.87 -16.05 11.19
C ASN A 148 -31.89 -16.70 9.78
N ILE A 149 -31.70 -18.02 9.72
CA ILE A 149 -31.75 -18.78 8.44
C ILE A 149 -33.11 -18.65 7.75
N ASP A 150 -34.18 -18.45 8.51
CA ASP A 150 -35.55 -18.25 7.99
C ASP A 150 -35.74 -16.85 7.34
N GLY A 151 -34.79 -15.93 7.48
CA GLY A 151 -34.84 -14.58 6.94
C GLY A 151 -35.41 -13.56 7.88
N SER A 152 -35.79 -13.93 9.12
CA SER A 152 -36.20 -12.98 10.17
C SER A 152 -34.95 -12.25 10.72
N LEU A 153 -35.13 -10.98 11.13
CA LEU A 153 -34.09 -10.25 11.84
C LEU A 153 -33.75 -10.96 13.16
N TYR A 154 -32.47 -11.06 13.47
CA TYR A 154 -32.01 -11.72 14.68
C TYR A 154 -32.24 -10.82 15.91
N ASP A 155 -32.82 -11.39 16.97
CA ASP A 155 -33.01 -10.72 18.25
C ASP A 155 -31.80 -10.96 19.16
N PHE A 156 -31.11 -9.90 19.54
CA PHE A 156 -29.91 -9.93 20.40
C PHE A 156 -30.23 -9.99 21.91
N ALA A 157 -31.48 -10.26 22.32
CA ALA A 157 -31.86 -10.28 23.74
C ALA A 157 -31.01 -11.26 24.60
N GLU A 158 -30.56 -12.39 24.01
CA GLU A 158 -29.79 -13.43 24.71
C GLU A 158 -28.32 -13.56 24.22
N THR A 159 -27.92 -12.82 23.20
CA THR A 159 -26.59 -12.93 22.58
C THR A 159 -25.90 -11.59 22.55
N ASP A 160 -24.66 -11.57 23.02
CA ASP A 160 -23.83 -10.38 22.95
C ASP A 160 -23.46 -10.04 21.50
N GLN A 161 -23.79 -8.83 21.06
CA GLN A 161 -23.48 -8.29 19.73
C GLN A 161 -21.99 -8.33 19.43
N ARG A 162 -21.12 -8.09 20.43
CA ARG A 162 -19.65 -8.14 20.26
C ARG A 162 -19.17 -9.54 19.89
N SER A 163 -19.80 -10.57 20.43
CA SER A 163 -19.47 -11.95 20.07
C SER A 163 -19.76 -12.24 18.60
N VAL A 164 -20.91 -11.76 18.10
CA VAL A 164 -21.27 -11.91 16.67
C VAL A 164 -20.38 -11.05 15.78
N LEU A 165 -20.02 -9.84 16.21
CA LEU A 165 -19.08 -8.98 15.51
C LEU A 165 -17.69 -9.66 15.35
N ASN A 166 -17.18 -10.29 16.39
CA ASN A 166 -15.92 -11.01 16.35
C ASN A 166 -15.98 -12.22 15.40
N LEU A 167 -17.09 -12.98 15.45
CA LEU A 167 -17.30 -14.09 14.50
C LEU A 167 -17.38 -13.60 13.06
N TRP A 168 -18.06 -12.46 12.82
CA TRP A 168 -18.12 -11.86 11.50
C TRP A 168 -16.72 -11.45 10.99
N ARG A 169 -15.92 -10.79 11.82
CA ARG A 169 -14.55 -10.39 11.47
C ARG A 169 -13.65 -11.60 11.17
N THR A 170 -13.76 -12.66 11.93
CA THR A 170 -13.00 -13.90 11.71
C THR A 170 -13.48 -14.72 10.50
N ALA A 171 -14.72 -14.52 10.06
CA ALA A 171 -15.29 -15.20 8.89
C ALA A 171 -14.94 -14.52 7.56
N MET A 172 -14.23 -13.39 7.58
CA MET A 172 -13.75 -12.72 6.37
C MET A 172 -12.61 -13.52 5.74
N HIS A 173 -12.59 -13.53 4.41
CA HIS A 173 -11.52 -14.20 3.65
C HIS A 173 -10.27 -13.34 3.62
N SER A 174 -9.10 -14.00 3.73
CA SER A 174 -7.81 -13.37 3.54
C SER A 174 -7.59 -12.99 2.07
N GLU A 175 -6.67 -12.06 1.83
CA GLU A 175 -6.32 -11.66 0.46
C GLU A 175 -5.76 -12.83 -0.36
N THR A 176 -4.94 -13.69 0.26
CA THR A 176 -4.39 -14.89 -0.38
C THR A 176 -5.49 -15.87 -0.81
N GLU A 177 -6.51 -16.10 0.04
CA GLU A 177 -7.66 -16.93 -0.33
C GLU A 177 -8.44 -16.33 -1.50
N ILE A 178 -8.66 -15.02 -1.49
CA ILE A 178 -9.36 -14.31 -2.58
C ILE A 178 -8.58 -14.42 -3.88
N ARG A 179 -7.25 -14.26 -3.86
CA ARG A 179 -6.39 -14.44 -5.03
C ARG A 179 -6.50 -15.88 -5.59
N ASP A 180 -6.48 -16.90 -4.72
CA ASP A 180 -6.65 -18.29 -5.13
C ASP A 180 -8.04 -18.54 -5.75
N PHE A 181 -9.11 -18.00 -5.17
CA PHE A 181 -10.46 -18.13 -5.73
C PHE A 181 -10.57 -17.49 -7.11
N VAL A 182 -9.96 -16.34 -7.32
CA VAL A 182 -10.02 -15.61 -8.59
C VAL A 182 -9.24 -16.33 -9.69
N ARG A 183 -8.11 -16.94 -9.36
CA ARG A 183 -7.27 -17.68 -10.31
C ARG A 183 -7.82 -19.06 -10.70
N THR A 184 -8.84 -19.54 -9.99
CA THR A 184 -9.32 -20.93 -10.16
C THR A 184 -10.79 -20.99 -10.54
N GLU A 185 -11.23 -22.19 -10.99
CA GLU A 185 -12.64 -22.47 -11.17
C GLU A 185 -13.35 -22.59 -9.80
N PRO A 186 -14.63 -22.16 -9.68
CA PRO A 186 -15.53 -21.77 -10.78
C PRO A 186 -15.50 -20.28 -11.16
N TRP A 187 -14.69 -19.43 -10.46
CA TRP A 187 -14.74 -17.99 -10.68
C TRP A 187 -14.28 -17.59 -12.10
N LYS A 188 -13.26 -18.22 -12.65
CA LYS A 188 -12.79 -17.93 -14.03
C LYS A 188 -13.92 -18.02 -15.06
N SER A 189 -14.69 -19.10 -15.01
CA SER A 189 -15.84 -19.27 -15.92
C SER A 189 -16.90 -18.20 -15.70
N LEU A 190 -17.21 -17.87 -14.43
CA LEU A 190 -18.18 -16.84 -14.08
C LEU A 190 -17.72 -15.44 -14.55
N TRP A 191 -16.45 -15.15 -14.37
CA TRP A 191 -15.85 -13.87 -14.78
C TRP A 191 -15.86 -13.69 -16.30
N SER A 192 -15.61 -14.75 -17.05
CA SER A 192 -15.68 -14.73 -18.53
C SER A 192 -17.08 -14.43 -19.06
N LEU A 193 -18.13 -14.67 -18.26
CA LEU A 193 -19.53 -14.38 -18.62
C LEU A 193 -20.00 -12.97 -18.21
N LYS A 194 -19.14 -12.14 -17.57
CA LYS A 194 -19.49 -10.82 -17.03
C LYS A 194 -20.12 -9.87 -18.06
N ASP A 195 -19.67 -9.96 -19.32
CA ASP A 195 -20.11 -9.08 -20.41
C ASP A 195 -21.40 -9.56 -21.08
N THR A 196 -21.91 -10.71 -20.68
CA THR A 196 -23.21 -11.18 -21.16
C THR A 196 -24.31 -10.58 -20.27
N ASN A 197 -25.20 -9.78 -20.86
CA ASN A 197 -26.32 -9.11 -20.17
C ASN A 197 -27.26 -10.04 -19.39
N GLN A 198 -27.01 -11.36 -19.42
CA GLN A 198 -27.84 -12.38 -18.79
C GLN A 198 -27.27 -12.88 -17.46
N TYR A 199 -26.06 -12.48 -17.07
CA TYR A 199 -25.38 -13.06 -15.91
C TYR A 199 -25.03 -12.01 -14.86
N LYS A 200 -25.57 -12.19 -13.66
CA LYS A 200 -25.17 -11.39 -12.49
C LYS A 200 -24.01 -12.08 -11.77
N LEU A 201 -22.91 -11.37 -11.59
CA LEU A 201 -21.76 -11.88 -10.83
C LEU A 201 -22.10 -12.09 -9.35
N PHE A 202 -22.93 -11.20 -8.78
CA PHE A 202 -23.33 -11.25 -7.38
C PHE A 202 -24.85 -11.26 -7.25
N ASP A 203 -25.33 -12.00 -6.26
CA ASP A 203 -26.77 -12.23 -6.03
C ASP A 203 -27.41 -11.24 -5.05
N ASN A 204 -26.58 -10.40 -4.36
CA ASN A 204 -27.07 -9.40 -3.43
C ASN A 204 -27.60 -8.15 -4.16
N ASN A 205 -28.67 -7.57 -3.62
CA ASN A 205 -29.22 -6.30 -4.12
C ASN A 205 -28.65 -5.07 -3.38
N GLY A 206 -27.81 -5.29 -2.38
CA GLY A 206 -27.18 -4.25 -1.58
C GLY A 206 -25.81 -3.84 -2.12
N GLN A 207 -25.05 -3.14 -1.30
CA GLN A 207 -23.69 -2.80 -1.60
C GLN A 207 -22.82 -4.06 -1.70
N ALA A 208 -21.78 -3.99 -2.57
CA ALA A 208 -20.82 -5.07 -2.65
C ALA A 208 -20.02 -5.18 -1.35
N THR A 209 -19.89 -6.39 -0.81
CA THR A 209 -19.05 -6.69 0.34
C THR A 209 -17.58 -6.43 0.03
N GLN A 210 -16.74 -6.34 1.07
CA GLN A 210 -15.30 -6.18 0.89
C GLN A 210 -14.69 -7.35 0.12
N SER A 211 -15.11 -8.60 0.41
CA SER A 211 -14.67 -9.78 -0.34
C SER A 211 -15.09 -9.74 -1.80
N GLN A 212 -16.32 -9.27 -2.10
CA GLN A 212 -16.79 -9.11 -3.48
C GLN A 212 -15.98 -8.04 -4.23
N LYS A 213 -15.70 -6.89 -3.60
CA LYS A 213 -14.86 -5.83 -4.17
C LYS A 213 -13.45 -6.35 -4.43
N ALA A 214 -12.86 -7.08 -3.48
CA ALA A 214 -11.54 -7.66 -3.62
C ALA A 214 -11.48 -8.69 -4.77
N MET A 215 -12.51 -9.54 -4.92
CA MET A 215 -12.59 -10.47 -6.07
C MET A 215 -12.65 -9.74 -7.41
N LEU A 216 -13.43 -8.66 -7.51
CA LEU A 216 -13.49 -7.85 -8.75
C LEU A 216 -12.13 -7.21 -9.06
N ILE A 217 -11.50 -6.61 -8.06
CA ILE A 217 -10.20 -5.95 -8.21
C ILE A 217 -9.15 -6.96 -8.68
N TRP A 218 -9.05 -8.11 -8.00
CA TRP A 218 -8.07 -9.13 -8.37
C TRP A 218 -8.37 -9.77 -9.72
N ALA A 219 -9.64 -10.02 -10.06
CA ALA A 219 -10.01 -10.51 -11.39
C ALA A 219 -9.57 -9.53 -12.48
N GLN A 220 -9.81 -8.22 -12.30
CA GLN A 220 -9.37 -7.20 -13.24
C GLN A 220 -7.84 -7.09 -13.31
N ILE A 221 -7.15 -7.24 -12.17
CA ILE A 221 -5.68 -7.23 -12.14
C ILE A 221 -5.13 -8.40 -12.96
N TYR A 222 -5.66 -9.63 -12.79
CA TYR A 222 -5.22 -10.79 -13.56
C TYR A 222 -5.52 -10.65 -15.05
N ASP A 223 -6.68 -10.11 -15.46
CA ASP A 223 -6.96 -9.77 -16.85
C ASP A 223 -5.91 -8.79 -17.42
N ASN A 224 -5.60 -7.75 -16.67
CA ASN A 224 -4.62 -6.74 -17.09
C ASN A 224 -3.20 -7.32 -17.21
N ILE A 225 -2.80 -8.24 -16.31
CA ILE A 225 -1.51 -8.93 -16.39
C ILE A 225 -1.44 -9.77 -17.67
N GLN A 226 -2.47 -10.57 -17.95
CA GLN A 226 -2.51 -11.45 -19.12
C GLN A 226 -2.54 -10.68 -20.44
N GLN A 227 -3.09 -9.47 -20.45
CA GLN A 227 -3.12 -8.59 -21.62
C GLN A 227 -1.87 -7.72 -21.76
N SER A 228 -1.01 -7.70 -20.74
CA SER A 228 0.22 -6.89 -20.77
C SER A 228 1.25 -7.48 -21.74
N MET A 229 1.97 -6.60 -22.43
CA MET A 229 3.13 -7.00 -23.25
C MET A 229 4.27 -7.60 -22.40
N ASP A 230 4.34 -7.20 -21.13
CA ASP A 230 5.32 -7.66 -20.15
C ASP A 230 4.76 -8.76 -19.23
N CYS A 231 3.78 -9.55 -19.72
CA CYS A 231 3.17 -10.62 -18.95
C CYS A 231 4.24 -11.60 -18.44
N PRO A 232 4.31 -11.85 -17.11
CA PRO A 232 5.27 -12.81 -16.57
C PRO A 232 4.86 -14.25 -16.88
N GLU A 233 5.78 -15.19 -16.63
CA GLU A 233 5.51 -16.63 -16.78
C GLU A 233 4.37 -17.10 -15.84
N ASP A 234 3.61 -18.11 -16.25
CA ASP A 234 2.42 -18.60 -15.53
C ASP A 234 2.72 -18.96 -14.06
N PHE A 235 3.87 -19.59 -13.78
CA PHE A 235 4.25 -19.92 -12.40
C PHE A 235 4.48 -18.69 -11.51
N VAL A 236 4.79 -17.52 -12.10
CA VAL A 236 4.88 -16.24 -11.37
C VAL A 236 3.48 -15.72 -11.04
N ILE A 237 2.52 -15.88 -11.97
CA ILE A 237 1.13 -15.48 -11.75
C ILE A 237 0.45 -16.36 -10.68
N GLU A 238 0.83 -17.63 -10.60
CA GLU A 238 0.27 -18.59 -9.64
C GLU A 238 0.82 -18.43 -8.22
N ASP A 239 1.97 -17.80 -8.05
CA ASP A 239 2.65 -17.59 -6.77
C ASP A 239 2.53 -16.13 -6.31
N ASP A 240 1.83 -15.89 -5.21
CA ASP A 240 1.54 -14.54 -4.71
C ASP A 240 2.81 -13.74 -4.40
N ASP A 241 3.82 -14.37 -3.80
CA ASP A 241 5.08 -13.71 -3.45
C ASP A 241 5.86 -13.27 -4.70
N LEU A 242 5.87 -14.14 -5.73
CA LEU A 242 6.53 -13.84 -7.00
C LEU A 242 5.79 -12.74 -7.77
N LEU A 243 4.47 -12.80 -7.75
CA LEU A 243 3.63 -11.81 -8.42
C LEU A 243 3.76 -10.42 -7.76
N ASP A 244 3.77 -10.36 -6.43
CA ASP A 244 4.01 -9.10 -5.70
C ASP A 244 5.39 -8.51 -6.04
N GLY A 245 6.41 -9.36 -6.11
CA GLY A 245 7.75 -8.95 -6.53
C GLY A 245 7.81 -8.43 -7.96
N TRP A 246 7.07 -9.07 -8.87
CA TRP A 246 6.94 -8.61 -10.25
C TRP A 246 6.28 -7.22 -10.32
N PHE A 247 5.20 -6.97 -9.56
CA PHE A 247 4.57 -5.65 -9.52
C PHE A 247 5.52 -4.55 -9.05
N ILE A 248 6.31 -4.82 -8.02
CA ILE A 248 7.30 -3.87 -7.51
C ILE A 248 8.33 -3.56 -8.60
N LYS A 249 8.86 -4.59 -9.25
CA LYS A 249 9.83 -4.45 -10.33
C LYS A 249 9.28 -3.66 -11.51
N GLN A 250 8.05 -3.97 -11.96
CA GLN A 250 7.37 -3.24 -13.03
C GLN A 250 7.11 -1.78 -12.65
N GLY A 251 6.72 -1.51 -11.40
CA GLY A 251 6.55 -0.15 -10.90
C GLY A 251 7.84 0.67 -10.95
N GLU A 252 8.98 0.06 -10.56
CA GLU A 252 10.29 0.70 -10.66
C GLU A 252 10.70 0.94 -12.11
N ASP A 253 10.49 -0.03 -13.00
CA ASP A 253 10.84 0.08 -14.40
C ASP A 253 10.04 1.21 -15.08
N ARG A 254 8.72 1.27 -14.84
CA ARG A 254 7.86 2.35 -15.35
C ARG A 254 8.27 3.74 -14.81
N LYS A 255 8.63 3.83 -13.52
CA LYS A 255 9.14 5.09 -12.94
C LYS A 255 10.44 5.51 -13.60
N ARG A 256 11.34 4.56 -13.89
CA ARG A 256 12.62 4.79 -14.57
C ARG A 256 12.41 5.24 -16.01
N ASP A 257 11.55 4.53 -16.76
CA ASP A 257 11.26 4.84 -18.16
C ASP A 257 10.59 6.21 -18.29
N LYS A 258 9.66 6.53 -17.38
CA LYS A 258 9.05 7.84 -17.30
C LYS A 258 10.07 8.93 -16.99
N ALA A 259 10.94 8.72 -16.01
CA ALA A 259 11.99 9.66 -15.67
C ALA A 259 12.96 9.88 -16.86
N GLN A 260 13.26 8.82 -17.60
CA GLN A 260 14.06 8.87 -18.80
C GLN A 260 13.36 9.69 -19.90
N SER A 261 12.09 9.39 -20.17
CA SER A 261 11.29 10.12 -21.15
C SER A 261 11.13 11.60 -20.81
N ASP A 262 10.84 11.92 -19.54
CA ASP A 262 10.72 13.31 -19.06
C ASP A 262 12.05 14.06 -19.20
N PHE A 263 13.17 13.39 -18.96
CA PHE A 263 14.50 13.97 -19.17
C PHE A 263 14.77 14.22 -20.66
N GLU A 264 14.51 13.24 -21.53
CA GLU A 264 14.70 13.38 -22.96
C GLU A 264 13.83 14.48 -23.56
N ALA A 265 12.60 14.65 -23.08
CA ALA A 265 11.69 15.70 -23.49
C ALA A 265 12.11 17.10 -22.99
N SER A 266 12.71 17.16 -21.81
CA SER A 266 13.17 18.43 -21.21
C SER A 266 14.54 18.90 -21.66
N THR A 267 15.28 18.05 -22.42
CA THR A 267 16.70 18.26 -22.69
C THR A 267 16.90 18.94 -24.05
N ASN A 268 17.52 20.14 -24.05
CA ASN A 268 18.04 20.79 -25.24
C ASN A 268 19.16 19.93 -25.86
N GLU A 269 19.29 19.97 -27.20
CA GLU A 269 20.35 19.22 -27.93
C GLU A 269 21.77 19.46 -27.40
N ASN A 270 22.04 20.64 -26.84
CA ASN A 270 23.32 20.98 -26.20
C ASN A 270 23.60 20.19 -24.91
N ILE A 271 22.60 19.63 -24.27
CA ILE A 271 22.75 18.84 -23.01
C ILE A 271 23.00 17.36 -23.37
N LYS A 272 22.48 16.88 -24.50
CA LYS A 272 22.70 15.50 -24.99
C LYS A 272 24.16 15.19 -25.30
N ASN A 273 24.94 16.20 -25.65
CA ASN A 273 26.34 16.10 -26.08
C ASN A 273 27.33 16.58 -25.00
N SER A 274 26.88 16.85 -23.77
CA SER A 274 27.78 17.33 -22.71
C SER A 274 28.30 16.18 -21.85
N ASP A 275 29.60 16.15 -21.59
CA ASP A 275 30.27 15.16 -20.74
C ASP A 275 29.90 15.29 -19.24
N GLU A 276 29.35 16.43 -18.79
CA GLU A 276 28.88 16.68 -17.44
C GLU A 276 27.59 17.50 -17.47
N ILE A 277 26.53 16.97 -16.83
CA ILE A 277 25.26 17.68 -16.65
C ILE A 277 25.02 17.94 -15.17
N PHE A 278 24.93 19.21 -14.80
CA PHE A 278 24.53 19.62 -13.44
C PHE A 278 23.01 19.86 -13.45
N VAL A 279 22.27 18.92 -12.88
CA VAL A 279 20.82 19.07 -12.73
C VAL A 279 20.51 19.63 -11.36
N VAL A 280 19.99 20.84 -11.31
CA VAL A 280 19.48 21.45 -10.09
C VAL A 280 18.01 21.05 -9.95
N SER A 281 17.73 20.15 -9.02
CA SER A 281 16.35 19.82 -8.71
C SER A 281 15.66 20.99 -8.01
N GLN A 282 14.55 21.46 -8.54
CA GLN A 282 13.75 22.55 -7.94
C GLN A 282 12.79 22.03 -6.85
N ASN A 283 12.55 20.71 -6.82
CA ASN A 283 11.68 20.03 -5.85
C ASN A 283 12.07 18.55 -5.71
N ASP A 284 11.60 17.90 -4.64
CA ASP A 284 11.94 16.52 -4.31
C ASP A 284 11.52 15.51 -5.40
N ARG A 285 10.44 15.79 -6.11
CA ARG A 285 9.98 14.97 -7.25
C ARG A 285 10.95 14.96 -8.44
N HIS A 286 11.56 16.11 -8.73
CA HIS A 286 12.64 16.22 -9.73
C HIS A 286 13.89 15.45 -9.28
N ARG A 287 14.21 15.47 -8.00
CA ARG A 287 15.35 14.75 -7.43
C ARG A 287 15.16 13.24 -7.57
N GLU A 288 13.98 12.71 -7.22
CA GLU A 288 13.67 11.29 -7.38
C GLU A 288 13.75 10.84 -8.85
N ASN A 289 13.25 11.65 -9.79
CA ASN A 289 13.32 11.35 -11.21
C ASN A 289 14.79 11.23 -11.69
N ILE A 290 15.68 12.14 -11.25
CA ILE A 290 17.09 12.10 -11.59
C ILE A 290 17.80 10.90 -10.95
N GLU A 291 17.46 10.56 -9.70
CA GLU A 291 18.01 9.40 -9.01
C GLU A 291 17.58 8.07 -9.67
N ASN A 292 16.41 8.03 -10.31
CA ASN A 292 15.89 6.85 -11.00
C ASN A 292 16.40 6.66 -12.43
N MET A 293 17.12 7.64 -13.02
CA MET A 293 17.72 7.50 -14.35
C MET A 293 18.79 6.41 -14.39
N ASN A 294 18.69 5.50 -15.36
CA ASN A 294 19.57 4.36 -15.50
C ASN A 294 20.43 4.38 -16.80
N THR A 295 20.58 5.52 -17.46
CA THR A 295 21.49 5.64 -18.60
C THR A 295 22.94 5.46 -18.17
N PRO A 296 23.83 4.92 -19.03
CA PRO A 296 25.25 4.81 -18.72
C PRO A 296 25.87 6.14 -18.30
N GLY A 297 25.47 7.26 -18.91
CA GLY A 297 25.88 8.61 -18.53
C GLY A 297 25.42 9.02 -17.14
N ALA A 298 24.15 8.75 -16.79
CA ALA A 298 23.62 9.07 -15.47
C ALA A 298 24.29 8.23 -14.37
N GLN A 299 24.57 6.96 -14.62
CA GLN A 299 25.32 6.11 -13.69
C GLN A 299 26.77 6.58 -13.49
N PHE A 300 27.43 7.06 -14.55
CA PHE A 300 28.76 7.61 -14.46
C PHE A 300 28.79 8.90 -13.61
N ILE A 301 27.82 9.79 -13.82
CA ILE A 301 27.67 11.04 -13.06
C ILE A 301 27.38 10.72 -11.56
N LYS A 302 26.51 9.76 -11.27
CA LYS A 302 26.24 9.30 -9.90
C LYS A 302 27.53 8.79 -9.23
N LYS A 303 28.28 7.90 -9.89
CA LYS A 303 29.55 7.39 -9.37
C LYS A 303 30.60 8.47 -9.12
N GLN A 304 30.72 9.45 -10.03
CA GLN A 304 31.65 10.58 -9.84
C GLN A 304 31.24 11.46 -8.64
N ARG A 305 29.93 11.73 -8.51
CA ARG A 305 29.37 12.47 -7.35
C ARG A 305 29.66 11.76 -6.03
N ASP A 306 29.37 10.45 -5.98
CA ASP A 306 29.62 9.65 -4.77
C ASP A 306 31.11 9.59 -4.41
N MET A 307 32.00 9.50 -5.39
CA MET A 307 33.45 9.58 -5.15
C MET A 307 33.88 10.96 -4.65
N LYS A 308 33.32 12.05 -5.18
CA LYS A 308 33.62 13.42 -4.72
C LYS A 308 33.10 13.64 -3.31
N LEU A 309 31.90 13.11 -2.96
CA LEU A 309 31.33 13.20 -1.61
C LEU A 309 32.16 12.37 -0.61
N LYS A 310 32.56 11.14 -0.97
CA LYS A 310 33.44 10.30 -0.13
C LYS A 310 34.78 11.00 0.14
N ARG A 311 35.43 11.56 -0.90
CA ARG A 311 36.69 12.29 -0.72
C ARG A 311 36.56 13.50 0.18
N ARG A 312 35.41 14.22 0.16
CA ARG A 312 35.12 15.33 1.07
C ARG A 312 34.90 14.86 2.49
N HIS A 313 34.21 13.74 2.67
CA HIS A 313 34.00 13.13 3.98
C HIS A 313 35.31 12.63 4.62
N ASP A 314 36.16 11.95 3.81
CA ASP A 314 37.46 11.43 4.25
C ASP A 314 38.47 12.54 4.52
N SER A 315 38.30 13.75 3.97
CA SER A 315 39.19 14.92 4.20
C SER A 315 38.83 15.71 5.46
N GLY A 316 37.92 15.25 6.30
CA GLY A 316 37.61 15.88 7.60
C GLY A 316 36.90 17.25 7.53
N ALA A 317 36.37 17.63 6.37
CA ALA A 317 35.57 18.84 6.22
C ALA A 317 34.13 18.64 6.74
N GLU A 318 34.01 18.30 7.99
CA GLU A 318 32.74 18.35 8.72
C GLU A 318 32.27 19.81 8.79
N GLY A 319 31.27 20.16 8.03
CA GLY A 319 30.64 21.49 8.07
C GLY A 319 30.31 22.12 6.72
N ALA A 320 30.72 21.53 5.60
CA ALA A 320 30.60 22.15 4.28
C ALA A 320 29.23 21.99 3.58
N LEU A 321 28.25 21.43 4.22
CA LEU A 321 26.88 21.24 3.68
C LEU A 321 25.84 22.17 4.35
N GLN A 322 26.22 23.31 4.87
CA GLN A 322 25.27 24.35 5.24
C GLN A 322 24.75 25.02 3.97
N ALA A 323 23.47 25.40 3.98
CA ALA A 323 22.76 26.01 2.85
C ALA A 323 23.50 27.23 2.24
N GLY A 324 24.37 27.92 3.01
CA GLY A 324 25.23 28.99 2.55
C GLY A 324 26.35 28.57 1.58
N SER A 325 26.93 27.37 1.78
CA SER A 325 28.02 26.91 0.90
C SER A 325 27.51 26.52 -0.51
N PHE A 326 26.26 26.13 -0.61
CA PHE A 326 25.62 25.82 -1.90
C PHE A 326 25.35 27.09 -2.72
N GLN A 327 24.95 28.18 -2.05
CA GLN A 327 24.79 29.50 -2.69
C GLN A 327 26.13 30.07 -3.17
N ASP A 328 27.20 29.90 -2.39
CA ASP A 328 28.54 30.37 -2.75
C ASP A 328 29.14 29.57 -3.92
N GLU A 329 28.90 28.24 -3.99
CA GLU A 329 29.31 27.44 -5.14
C GLU A 329 28.50 27.77 -6.40
N LYS A 330 27.19 28.02 -6.25
CA LYS A 330 26.32 28.49 -7.34
C LYS A 330 26.79 29.87 -7.87
N LEU A 331 27.17 30.76 -6.98
CA LEU A 331 27.72 32.08 -7.36
C LEU A 331 29.06 31.95 -8.09
N LYS A 332 29.95 31.06 -7.65
CA LYS A 332 31.23 30.75 -8.31
C LYS A 332 31.02 30.15 -9.71
N MET A 333 30.06 29.21 -9.88
CA MET A 333 29.74 28.66 -11.19
C MET A 333 29.16 29.67 -12.16
N VAL A 334 28.24 30.54 -11.70
CA VAL A 334 27.67 31.62 -12.52
C VAL A 334 28.76 32.63 -12.91
N THR A 335 29.70 32.93 -12.01
CA THR A 335 30.82 33.86 -12.29
C THR A 335 31.82 33.26 -13.28
N GLN A 336 32.14 31.97 -13.17
CA GLN A 336 32.97 31.23 -14.13
C GLN A 336 32.33 31.12 -15.51
N SER A 337 31.04 30.77 -15.56
CA SER A 337 30.24 30.73 -16.80
C SER A 337 30.24 32.10 -17.49
N ASN A 338 30.01 33.17 -16.77
CA ASN A 338 30.03 34.55 -17.30
C ASN A 338 31.42 35.01 -17.75
N GLN A 339 32.50 34.52 -17.12
CA GLN A 339 33.88 34.77 -17.55
C GLN A 339 34.23 34.02 -18.85
N MET A 340 33.77 32.78 -18.99
CA MET A 340 33.96 32.01 -20.25
C MET A 340 33.16 32.63 -21.41
N PHE A 341 31.96 33.13 -21.17
CA PHE A 341 31.21 33.85 -22.19
C PHE A 341 31.85 35.18 -22.59
N LYS A 342 32.38 35.93 -21.63
CA LYS A 342 33.14 37.20 -21.93
C LYS A 342 34.47 36.97 -22.66
N GLY A 343 35.11 35.83 -22.44
CA GLY A 343 36.33 35.42 -23.15
C GLY A 343 36.10 35.10 -24.65
N LYS A 344 34.97 34.55 -25.02
CA LYS A 344 34.61 34.20 -26.40
C LYS A 344 34.23 35.44 -27.26
N PHE A 345 33.85 36.57 -26.69
CA PHE A 345 33.46 37.78 -27.42
C PHE A 345 34.58 38.81 -27.55
N ARG A 346 35.82 38.54 -27.05
CA ARG A 346 37.00 39.42 -27.19
C ARG A 346 38.03 38.92 -28.19
N GLY A 347 37.74 37.92 -28.94
CA GLY A 347 38.62 37.28 -29.94
C GLY A 347 38.02 37.23 -31.35
N GLY A 348 37.35 38.34 -31.80
CA GLY A 348 36.89 38.50 -33.16
C GLY A 348 37.15 39.89 -33.64
#